data_b44753cbf242706a0c6e14550b473f4d
#
_entry.id   b44753cbf242706a0c6e14550b473f4d
#
_cell.length_a   1.000
_cell.length_b   1.000
_cell.length_c   1.000
_cell.angle_alpha   90.00
_cell.angle_beta   90.00
_cell.angle_gamma   90.00
#
_symmetry.space_group_name_H-M   'P 1'
#
loop_
_entity.id
_entity.type
_entity.pdbx_description
1 polymer ?
#
loop_
_entity_poly.entity_id
_entity_poly.type
_entity_poly.pdbx_seq_one_letter_code
_entity_poly.pdbx_strand_id
1 'polypeptide(L)'
;MKKQFSIFLLIFFVSANINAEISGVNIGNLTQLYKEQITKILVGNKLFGHYDDGVYQGPVEEIHYQNGDYEIIADGTTYRGIWKTINNQICYKQRDWIQFECVLVYVGFNDSMKLYFVEKVERAIIYVAGMIYEEIYKSIKL
;
A
#
# COMPACT_ATOMS: atom_id res chain seq x y z
N MET A 1 -6.09 21.04 -9.32
CA MET A 1 -7.19 20.08 -9.32
C MET A 1 -7.07 19.19 -8.11
N LYS A 2 -7.89 19.46 -7.13
CA LYS A 2 -7.85 18.74 -5.85
C LYS A 2 -8.63 17.44 -5.95
N LYS A 3 -8.01 16.40 -6.42
CA LYS A 3 -8.57 15.08 -6.27
C LYS A 3 -7.75 14.35 -5.22
N GLN A 4 -8.16 14.51 -4.01
CA GLN A 4 -7.65 13.74 -2.90
C GLN A 4 -8.39 12.41 -2.84
N PHE A 5 -7.79 11.41 -2.26
CA PHE A 5 -8.49 10.20 -1.86
C PHE A 5 -9.74 10.49 -1.03
N SER A 6 -9.76 11.62 -0.35
CA SER A 6 -10.92 12.14 0.36
C SER A 6 -12.19 12.30 -0.49
N ILE A 7 -12.10 12.25 -1.80
CA ILE A 7 -13.27 12.32 -2.69
C ILE A 7 -14.07 11.02 -2.66
N PHE A 8 -13.50 9.96 -2.19
CA PHE A 8 -14.17 8.67 -2.04
C PHE A 8 -15.00 8.57 -0.77
N LEU A 9 -15.23 9.68 -0.13
CA LEU A 9 -15.81 9.85 1.19
C LEU A 9 -17.24 9.37 1.35
N LEU A 10 -17.88 8.86 0.34
CA LEU A 10 -19.31 8.59 0.38
C LEU A 10 -19.70 7.13 0.43
N ILE A 11 -18.73 6.26 0.58
CA ILE A 11 -19.05 4.84 0.58
C ILE A 11 -19.02 4.32 2.02
N PHE A 12 -20.10 4.56 2.72
CA PHE A 12 -20.30 4.08 4.09
C PHE A 12 -20.72 2.63 4.20
N PHE A 13 -20.71 1.87 3.14
CA PHE A 13 -21.17 0.50 3.22
C PHE A 13 -20.01 -0.47 3.08
N VAL A 14 -19.52 -0.85 4.23
CA VAL A 14 -18.64 -1.99 4.38
C VAL A 14 -19.41 -3.23 3.95
N SER A 15 -19.14 -3.75 2.77
CA SER A 15 -19.59 -5.09 2.49
C SER A 15 -18.72 -6.06 3.29
N ALA A 16 -19.32 -7.04 3.90
CA ALA A 16 -18.64 -8.03 4.74
C ALA A 16 -17.48 -8.75 4.00
N ASN A 17 -17.51 -8.77 2.67
CA ASN A 17 -16.50 -9.43 1.85
C ASN A 17 -15.20 -8.62 1.69
N ILE A 18 -15.25 -7.32 1.87
CA ILE A 18 -14.11 -6.44 1.68
C ILE A 18 -13.15 -6.55 2.85
N ASN A 19 -13.69 -6.67 4.04
CA ASN A 19 -12.90 -6.82 5.25
C ASN A 19 -12.30 -8.21 5.43
N ALA A 20 -12.69 -9.18 4.63
CA ALA A 20 -12.21 -10.55 4.78
C ALA A 20 -10.71 -10.71 4.50
N GLU A 21 -10.12 -9.87 3.63
CA GLU A 21 -8.68 -9.89 3.39
C GLU A 21 -7.88 -9.14 4.45
N ILE A 22 -8.46 -8.13 5.07
CA ILE A 22 -7.82 -7.28 6.06
C ILE A 22 -8.16 -7.74 7.47
N SER A 23 -9.41 -8.15 7.71
CA SER A 23 -9.87 -8.65 9.00
C SER A 23 -9.30 -10.04 9.29
N GLY A 24 -8.94 -10.28 10.54
CA GLY A 24 -8.40 -11.57 11.00
C GLY A 24 -6.90 -11.74 10.76
N VAL A 25 -6.22 -10.76 10.18
CA VAL A 25 -4.76 -10.77 10.06
C VAL A 25 -4.15 -10.28 11.37
N ASN A 26 -3.32 -11.11 11.96
CA ASN A 26 -2.53 -10.72 13.13
C ASN A 26 -1.18 -10.17 12.68
N ILE A 27 -0.95 -8.89 12.87
CA ILE A 27 0.30 -8.22 12.52
C ILE A 27 1.51 -8.88 13.20
N GLY A 28 1.32 -9.45 14.39
CA GLY A 28 2.37 -10.17 15.09
C GLY A 28 2.91 -11.41 14.35
N ASN A 29 2.16 -11.93 13.38
CA ASN A 29 2.59 -13.04 12.53
C ASN A 29 3.24 -12.58 11.21
N LEU A 30 3.36 -11.28 11.00
CA LEU A 30 3.96 -10.70 9.81
C LEU A 30 5.38 -10.25 10.12
N THR A 31 6.20 -10.17 9.07
CA THR A 31 7.57 -9.66 9.15
C THR A 31 7.63 -8.23 8.67
N GLN A 32 8.10 -7.33 9.52
CA GLN A 32 8.29 -5.93 9.13
C GLN A 32 9.45 -5.81 8.14
N LEU A 33 9.24 -5.02 7.10
CA LEU A 33 10.28 -4.67 6.15
C LEU A 33 10.99 -3.38 6.55
N TYR A 34 12.26 -3.31 6.24
CA TYR A 34 13.10 -2.14 6.45
C TYR A 34 13.41 -1.44 5.15
N LYS A 35 14.01 -0.26 5.25
CA LYS A 35 14.24 0.66 4.15
C LYS A 35 14.72 0.01 2.85
N GLU A 36 15.79 -0.77 2.91
CA GLU A 36 16.39 -1.38 1.72
C GLU A 36 15.47 -2.46 1.12
N GLN A 37 14.80 -3.20 1.96
CA GLN A 37 13.85 -4.23 1.55
C GLN A 37 12.62 -3.62 0.90
N ILE A 38 12.08 -2.55 1.49
CA ILE A 38 10.94 -1.81 0.93
C ILE A 38 11.27 -1.33 -0.48
N THR A 39 12.39 -0.63 -0.62
CA THR A 39 12.84 -0.09 -1.91
C THR A 39 13.02 -1.20 -2.94
N LYS A 40 13.67 -2.27 -2.57
CA LYS A 40 13.96 -3.39 -3.47
C LYS A 40 12.71 -4.12 -3.95
N ILE A 41 11.71 -4.24 -3.08
CA ILE A 41 10.45 -4.91 -3.43
C ILE A 41 9.55 -4.00 -4.26
N LEU A 42 9.48 -2.72 -3.94
CA LEU A 42 8.50 -1.84 -4.57
C LEU A 42 8.94 -1.28 -5.91
N VAL A 43 10.24 -0.94 -6.05
CA VAL A 43 10.71 -0.29 -7.27
C VAL A 43 10.58 -1.19 -8.49
N GLY A 44 9.88 -0.68 -9.51
CA GLY A 44 9.66 -1.37 -10.77
C GLY A 44 8.61 -2.47 -10.74
N ASN A 45 7.99 -2.71 -9.59
CA ASN A 45 6.93 -3.71 -9.44
C ASN A 45 5.56 -3.04 -9.40
N LYS A 46 4.57 -3.72 -9.92
CA LYS A 46 3.18 -3.32 -9.84
C LYS A 46 2.49 -4.10 -8.72
N LEU A 47 1.94 -3.36 -7.78
CA LEU A 47 1.14 -3.91 -6.70
C LEU A 47 -0.33 -3.93 -7.09
N PHE A 48 -1.02 -4.98 -6.70
CA PHE A 48 -2.46 -5.12 -6.85
C PHE A 48 -3.03 -5.50 -5.50
N GLY A 49 -4.00 -4.77 -5.03
CA GLY A 49 -4.55 -5.12 -3.75
C GLY A 49 -5.81 -4.41 -3.39
N HIS A 50 -6.14 -4.56 -2.14
CA HIS A 50 -7.33 -4.00 -1.53
C HIS A 50 -6.95 -2.94 -0.51
N TYR A 51 -7.50 -1.77 -0.68
CA TYR A 51 -7.27 -0.60 0.15
C TYR A 51 -8.49 -0.28 1.00
N ASP A 52 -8.28 0.01 2.27
CA ASP A 52 -9.31 0.50 3.18
C ASP A 52 -8.66 1.38 4.26
N ASP A 53 -8.80 2.67 4.12
CA ASP A 53 -8.35 3.65 5.12
C ASP A 53 -9.50 4.29 5.90
N GLY A 54 -10.71 3.74 5.76
CA GLY A 54 -11.92 4.29 6.34
C GLY A 54 -12.56 5.40 5.51
N VAL A 55 -11.88 5.89 4.49
CA VAL A 55 -12.36 6.92 3.56
C VAL A 55 -12.62 6.32 2.18
N TYR A 56 -11.65 5.62 1.65
CA TYR A 56 -11.78 4.83 0.43
C TYR A 56 -11.67 3.35 0.75
N GLN A 57 -12.48 2.55 0.07
CA GLN A 57 -12.47 1.11 0.17
C GLN A 57 -12.64 0.50 -1.22
N GLY A 58 -11.68 -0.30 -1.64
CA GLY A 58 -11.75 -0.94 -2.94
C GLY A 58 -10.41 -1.37 -3.50
N PRO A 59 -10.41 -1.89 -4.72
CA PRO A 59 -9.20 -2.32 -5.39
C PRO A 59 -8.32 -1.14 -5.77
N VAL A 60 -7.02 -1.31 -5.60
CA VAL A 60 -6.01 -0.31 -5.94
C VAL A 60 -4.82 -0.99 -6.61
N GLU A 61 -4.31 -0.36 -7.65
CA GLU A 61 -3.01 -0.68 -8.23
C GLU A 61 -2.02 0.41 -7.88
N GLU A 62 -0.79 0.02 -7.55
CA GLU A 62 0.29 0.97 -7.26
C GLU A 62 1.55 0.65 -8.03
N ILE A 63 2.23 1.67 -8.51
CA ILE A 63 3.53 1.58 -9.17
C ILE A 63 4.47 2.59 -8.52
N HIS A 64 5.65 2.09 -8.10
CA HIS A 64 6.69 2.91 -7.51
C HIS A 64 7.87 2.96 -8.45
N TYR A 65 8.23 4.16 -8.89
CA TYR A 65 9.35 4.38 -9.79
C TYR A 65 10.63 4.69 -9.04
N GLN A 66 11.75 4.30 -9.61
CA GLN A 66 13.07 4.50 -8.99
C GLN A 66 13.40 5.97 -8.75
N ASN A 67 12.88 6.87 -9.60
CA ASN A 67 13.10 8.31 -9.47
C ASN A 67 12.33 8.97 -8.33
N GLY A 68 11.53 8.21 -7.59
CA GLY A 68 10.72 8.72 -6.49
C GLY A 68 9.28 9.10 -6.87
N ASP A 69 8.88 8.89 -8.11
CA ASP A 69 7.49 9.07 -8.51
C ASP A 69 6.67 7.82 -8.15
N TYR A 70 5.38 8.00 -7.93
CA TYR A 70 4.44 6.88 -7.84
C TYR A 70 3.12 7.18 -8.52
N GLU A 71 2.44 6.13 -8.89
CA GLU A 71 1.08 6.18 -9.41
C GLU A 71 0.20 5.23 -8.61
N ILE A 72 -1.00 5.68 -8.30
CA ILE A 72 -2.07 4.87 -7.74
C ILE A 72 -3.26 4.93 -8.67
N ILE A 73 -3.79 3.78 -9.03
CA ILE A 73 -5.00 3.67 -9.84
C ILE A 73 -6.10 3.12 -8.94
N ALA A 74 -7.10 3.94 -8.71
CA ALA A 74 -8.26 3.62 -7.89
C ALA A 74 -9.52 4.12 -8.58
N ASP A 75 -10.52 3.24 -8.69
CA ASP A 75 -11.81 3.56 -9.30
C ASP A 75 -11.68 4.21 -10.70
N GLY A 76 -10.80 3.64 -11.54
CA GLY A 76 -10.55 4.12 -12.89
C GLY A 76 -9.80 5.46 -12.98
N THR A 77 -9.41 6.04 -11.87
CA THR A 77 -8.67 7.30 -11.81
C THR A 77 -7.23 7.06 -11.40
N THR A 78 -6.29 7.70 -12.11
CA THR A 78 -4.86 7.66 -11.78
C THR A 78 -4.47 8.88 -10.95
N TYR A 79 -3.91 8.62 -9.79
CA TYR A 79 -3.34 9.63 -8.90
C TYR A 79 -1.83 9.52 -8.93
N ARG A 80 -1.14 10.66 -8.96
CA ARG A 80 0.32 10.74 -9.04
C ARG A 80 0.88 11.55 -7.89
N GLY A 81 2.06 11.15 -7.46
CA GLY A 81 2.79 11.85 -6.42
C GLY A 81 4.22 11.37 -6.34
N ILE A 82 4.82 11.58 -5.18
CA ILE A 82 6.18 11.17 -4.87
C ILE A 82 6.18 10.27 -3.64
N TRP A 83 7.14 9.36 -3.59
CA TRP A 83 7.35 8.46 -2.48
C TRP A 83 8.81 8.48 -2.03
N LYS A 84 9.03 8.13 -0.79
CA LYS A 84 10.37 7.90 -0.22
C LYS A 84 10.27 7.02 1.00
N THR A 85 11.41 6.57 1.48
CA THR A 85 11.49 5.87 2.77
C THR A 85 12.04 6.80 3.83
N ILE A 86 11.40 6.80 5.00
CA ILE A 86 11.84 7.55 6.18
C ILE A 86 11.73 6.62 7.38
N ASN A 87 12.84 6.40 8.11
CA ASN A 87 12.82 5.59 9.35
C ASN A 87 12.12 4.23 9.20
N ASN A 88 12.46 3.49 8.15
CA ASN A 88 11.86 2.19 7.85
C ASN A 88 10.34 2.24 7.58
N GLN A 89 9.85 3.36 7.13
CA GLN A 89 8.50 3.54 6.66
C GLN A 89 8.52 3.93 5.20
N ILE A 90 7.45 3.61 4.49
CA ILE A 90 7.20 4.20 3.19
C ILE A 90 6.32 5.43 3.37
N CYS A 91 6.67 6.50 2.72
CA CYS A 91 6.01 7.79 2.84
C CYS A 91 5.59 8.28 1.46
N TYR A 92 4.37 8.77 1.39
CA TYR A 92 3.75 9.25 0.17
C TYR A 92 3.34 10.68 0.30
N LYS A 93 3.46 11.42 -0.78
CA LYS A 93 2.92 12.77 -0.90
C LYS A 93 2.31 12.95 -2.28
N GLN A 94 1.02 13.11 -2.34
CA GLN A 94 0.35 13.52 -3.55
C GLN A 94 0.58 15.00 -3.80
N ARG A 95 0.35 15.41 -5.04
CA ARG A 95 0.68 16.75 -5.52
C ARG A 95 0.08 17.88 -4.66
N ASP A 96 -1.12 17.65 -4.13
CA ASP A 96 -1.86 18.65 -3.37
C ASP A 96 -1.70 18.48 -1.83
N TRP A 97 -0.92 17.52 -1.40
CA TRP A 97 -0.70 17.32 0.03
C TRP A 97 0.39 18.25 0.57
N ILE A 98 0.19 18.70 1.78
CA ILE A 98 1.15 19.58 2.47
C ILE A 98 2.36 18.81 2.98
N GLN A 99 2.15 17.58 3.43
CA GLN A 99 3.19 16.75 4.05
C GLN A 99 3.13 15.32 3.57
N PHE A 100 4.20 14.57 3.84
CA PHE A 100 4.24 13.15 3.63
C PHE A 100 3.39 12.42 4.65
N GLU A 101 2.69 11.40 4.20
CA GLU A 101 2.03 10.41 5.04
C GLU A 101 2.80 9.10 4.98
N CYS A 102 3.14 8.55 6.13
CA CYS A 102 4.02 7.39 6.24
C CYS A 102 3.29 6.20 6.86
N VAL A 103 3.58 5.02 6.33
CA VAL A 103 3.06 3.76 6.83
C VAL A 103 4.18 2.74 6.99
N LEU A 104 3.96 1.77 7.86
CA LEU A 104 4.83 0.61 8.01
C LEU A 104 4.49 -0.42 6.94
N VAL A 105 5.47 -1.19 6.50
CA VAL A 105 5.29 -2.28 5.53
C VAL A 105 5.68 -3.59 6.16
N TYR A 106 4.79 -4.55 6.09
CA TYR A 106 5.01 -5.93 6.54
C TYR A 106 4.82 -6.89 5.37
N VAL A 107 5.43 -8.04 5.48
CA VAL A 107 5.23 -9.13 4.53
C VAL A 107 4.69 -10.36 5.25
N GLY A 108 3.78 -11.05 4.63
CA GLY A 108 3.26 -12.32 5.07
C GLY A 108 3.28 -13.35 3.96
N PHE A 109 3.43 -14.63 4.34
CA PHE A 109 3.50 -15.76 3.43
C PHE A 109 2.47 -16.81 3.89
N ASN A 110 1.27 -16.74 3.36
CA ASN A 110 0.31 -17.82 3.48
C ASN A 110 0.33 -18.66 2.20
N ASP A 111 -0.68 -18.54 1.37
CA ASP A 111 -0.70 -19.22 0.07
C ASP A 111 0.15 -18.50 -0.98
N SER A 112 0.39 -17.21 -0.77
CA SER A 112 1.22 -16.35 -1.60
C SER A 112 1.83 -15.26 -0.76
N MET A 113 2.89 -14.63 -1.26
CA MET A 113 3.43 -13.43 -0.62
C MET A 113 2.47 -12.27 -0.76
N LYS A 114 2.19 -11.62 0.36
CA LYS A 114 1.42 -10.39 0.39
C LYS A 114 2.14 -9.32 1.20
N LEU A 115 2.01 -8.09 0.76
CA LEU A 115 2.45 -6.91 1.47
C LEU A 115 1.28 -6.30 2.24
N TYR A 116 1.54 -5.88 3.44
CA TYR A 116 0.58 -5.24 4.33
C TYR A 116 1.09 -3.87 4.71
N PHE A 117 0.33 -2.85 4.37
CA PHE A 117 0.63 -1.46 4.70
C PHE A 117 -0.17 -1.09 5.94
N VAL A 118 0.53 -0.71 6.99
CA VAL A 118 -0.04 -0.57 8.32
C VAL A 118 0.12 0.86 8.82
N GLU A 119 -0.99 1.46 9.20
CA GLU A 119 -0.98 2.76 9.84
C GLU A 119 -0.26 2.66 11.20
N LYS A 120 0.63 3.61 11.48
CA LYS A 120 1.59 3.48 12.58
C LYS A 120 0.97 3.61 13.97
N VAL A 121 0.05 4.54 14.14
CA VAL A 121 -0.50 4.87 15.47
C VAL A 121 -1.51 3.84 15.92
N GLU A 122 -2.52 3.59 15.12
CA GLU A 122 -3.60 2.65 15.44
C GLU A 122 -3.27 1.21 15.06
N ARG A 123 -2.19 1.00 14.31
CA ARG A 123 -1.77 -0.32 13.82
C ARG A 123 -2.82 -0.98 12.93
N ALA A 124 -3.63 -0.17 12.27
CA ALA A 124 -4.62 -0.66 11.33
C ALA A 124 -3.97 -0.99 9.98
N ILE A 125 -4.34 -2.13 9.41
CA ILE A 125 -3.95 -2.49 8.04
C ILE A 125 -4.83 -1.69 7.09
N ILE A 126 -4.22 -0.85 6.27
CA ILE A 126 -4.95 -0.02 5.30
C ILE A 126 -4.84 -0.53 3.87
N TYR A 127 -3.87 -1.37 3.58
CA TYR A 127 -3.68 -1.91 2.24
C TYR A 127 -3.05 -3.30 2.30
N VAL A 128 -3.61 -4.22 1.54
CA VAL A 128 -3.07 -5.56 1.34
C VAL A 128 -2.85 -5.76 -0.15
N ALA A 129 -1.62 -6.00 -0.54
CA ALA A 129 -1.24 -6.09 -1.94
C ALA A 129 -0.48 -7.38 -2.26
N GLY A 130 -0.81 -7.95 -3.39
CA GLY A 130 0.03 -8.93 -4.09
C GLY A 130 0.84 -8.27 -5.19
N MET A 131 1.80 -9.01 -5.73
CA MET A 131 2.63 -8.61 -6.87
C MET A 131 2.63 -9.69 -7.94
N ILE A 132 3.04 -9.33 -9.13
CA ILE A 132 3.24 -10.30 -10.20
C ILE A 132 4.36 -11.26 -9.81
N TYR A 133 4.08 -12.55 -9.87
CA TYR A 133 4.94 -13.60 -9.32
C TYR A 133 6.40 -13.56 -9.78
N GLU A 134 6.65 -13.31 -11.06
CA GLU A 134 8.02 -13.27 -11.58
C GLU A 134 8.86 -12.13 -10.99
N GLU A 135 8.24 -11.01 -10.72
CA GLU A 135 8.89 -9.83 -10.16
C GLU A 135 9.10 -10.01 -8.66
N ILE A 136 8.17 -10.65 -7.97
CA ILE A 136 8.32 -11.06 -6.57
C ILE A 136 9.59 -11.90 -6.38
N TYR A 137 9.82 -12.86 -7.24
CA TYR A 137 10.98 -13.75 -7.15
C TYR A 137 12.30 -13.00 -7.29
N LYS A 138 12.36 -12.02 -8.16
CA LYS A 138 13.53 -11.15 -8.33
C LYS A 138 13.75 -10.23 -7.14
N SER A 139 12.65 -9.80 -6.50
CA SER A 139 12.69 -8.84 -5.40
C SER A 139 13.02 -9.47 -4.04
N ILE A 140 12.71 -10.74 -3.86
CA ILE A 140 12.92 -11.46 -2.58
C ILE A 140 14.31 -12.10 -2.48
N LYS A 141 15.03 -12.24 -3.55
CA LYS A 141 16.43 -12.66 -3.48
C LYS A 141 17.26 -11.58 -2.78
N LEU A 142 17.10 -11.56 -1.49
CA LEU A 142 17.88 -10.75 -0.56
C LEU A 142 19.28 -11.34 -0.39
#